data_f1f0234baa834f2389db37c0e289dd18
#
_entry.id   f1f0234baa834f2389db37c0e289dd18
#
_cell.length_a   1.000
_cell.length_b   1.000
_cell.length_c   1.000
_cell.angle_alpha   90.00
_cell.angle_beta   90.00
_cell.angle_gamma   90.00
#
_symmetry.space_group_name_H-M   'P 1'
#
loop_
_entity.id
_entity.type
_entity.pdbx_description
1 polymer ?
#
loop_
_entity_poly.entity_id
_entity_poly.type
_entity_poly.pdbx_seq_one_letter_code
_entity_poly.pdbx_strand_id
1 'polypeptide(L)'
;GFGFKDIEIAYIGEGYEKYEGKSVHQIAKEEGMSDLAAYLMLCEKSNFQGRVNMGPYTTPEIISQFEKDPRCLYMTDAWVEDHGVQNPAIYDCFPKFLRDALLGTGDTMEKTVARMTGATAERFNLRDRGYIRPGYYADLTVFSEEELKSAIPNQKKSFGIRKVWINGKSVLDGKMLDQELAKTSGKAMRV
;
A
#
# COMPACT_ATOMS: atom_id res chain seq x y z
N GLY A 1 -5.42 -15.21 16.09
CA GLY A 1 -4.33 -15.77 15.30
C GLY A 1 -4.76 -15.98 13.85
N PHE A 2 -3.82 -16.12 12.94
CA PHE A 2 -4.11 -16.41 11.55
C PHE A 2 -4.55 -17.85 11.35
N GLY A 3 -5.51 -18.04 10.44
CA GLY A 3 -5.88 -19.34 9.92
C GLY A 3 -5.62 -19.44 8.43
N PHE A 4 -5.78 -20.60 7.85
CA PHE A 4 -5.58 -20.83 6.42
C PHE A 4 -6.53 -20.01 5.52
N LYS A 5 -7.62 -19.49 6.04
CA LYS A 5 -8.52 -18.54 5.36
C LYS A 5 -7.90 -17.14 5.18
N ASP A 6 -6.90 -16.80 6.01
CA ASP A 6 -6.26 -15.50 6.07
C ASP A 6 -4.93 -15.48 5.32
N ILE A 7 -4.57 -16.59 4.64
CA ILE A 7 -3.37 -16.76 3.82
C ILE A 7 -3.82 -16.83 2.36
N GLU A 8 -3.64 -15.75 1.61
CA GLU A 8 -3.94 -15.66 0.18
C GLU A 8 -2.67 -15.95 -0.63
N ILE A 9 -2.79 -16.83 -1.62
CA ILE A 9 -1.67 -17.13 -2.52
C ILE A 9 -1.46 -15.95 -3.46
N ALA A 10 -0.29 -15.35 -3.40
CA ALA A 10 0.09 -14.25 -4.27
C ALA A 10 0.83 -14.75 -5.52
N TYR A 11 1.73 -15.72 -5.39
CA TYR A 11 2.44 -16.34 -6.49
C TYR A 11 3.15 -17.62 -6.02
N ILE A 12 3.09 -18.71 -6.79
CA ILE A 12 3.79 -19.97 -6.48
C ILE A 12 4.52 -20.57 -7.67
N GLY A 13 4.66 -19.83 -8.76
CA GLY A 13 5.38 -20.27 -9.96
C GLY A 13 4.49 -20.31 -11.19
N GLU A 14 5.11 -20.34 -12.36
CA GLU A 14 4.43 -20.43 -13.65
C GLU A 14 3.60 -21.73 -13.75
N GLY A 15 2.42 -21.63 -14.35
CA GLY A 15 1.47 -22.74 -14.51
C GLY A 15 0.59 -23.02 -13.30
N TYR A 16 0.69 -22.21 -12.25
CA TYR A 16 -0.13 -22.32 -11.04
C TYR A 16 -1.03 -21.11 -10.78
N GLU A 17 -1.24 -20.26 -11.79
CA GLU A 17 -2.00 -19.01 -11.72
C GLU A 17 -3.44 -19.24 -11.23
N LYS A 18 -3.97 -20.47 -11.41
CA LYS A 18 -5.30 -20.85 -10.90
C LYS A 18 -5.47 -20.73 -9.39
N TYR A 19 -4.37 -20.69 -8.64
CA TYR A 19 -4.37 -20.56 -7.18
C TYR A 19 -4.21 -19.10 -6.71
N GLU A 20 -3.75 -18.21 -7.58
CA GLU A 20 -3.51 -16.81 -7.23
C GLU A 20 -4.81 -16.08 -6.83
N GLY A 21 -4.73 -15.27 -5.78
CA GLY A 21 -5.85 -14.55 -5.21
C GLY A 21 -6.82 -15.41 -4.40
N LYS A 22 -6.54 -16.70 -4.22
CA LYS A 22 -7.34 -17.59 -3.38
C LYS A 22 -6.67 -17.83 -2.04
N SER A 23 -7.47 -17.97 -0.99
CA SER A 23 -6.95 -18.43 0.28
C SER A 23 -6.62 -19.94 0.25
N VAL A 24 -5.68 -20.36 1.10
CA VAL A 24 -5.37 -21.79 1.28
C VAL A 24 -6.62 -22.59 1.58
N HIS A 25 -7.55 -22.06 2.39
CA HIS A 25 -8.82 -22.70 2.69
C HIS A 25 -9.72 -22.89 1.46
N GLN A 26 -9.79 -21.88 0.56
CA GLN A 26 -10.53 -22.01 -0.70
C GLN A 26 -9.94 -23.09 -1.59
N ILE A 27 -8.61 -23.10 -1.72
CA ILE A 27 -7.89 -24.11 -2.51
C ILE A 27 -8.12 -25.51 -1.93
N ALA A 28 -8.05 -25.67 -0.60
CA ALA A 28 -8.32 -26.94 0.06
C ALA A 28 -9.72 -27.49 -0.29
N LYS A 29 -10.74 -26.65 -0.31
CA LYS A 29 -12.10 -27.03 -0.72
C LYS A 29 -12.18 -27.43 -2.19
N GLU A 30 -11.54 -26.67 -3.08
CA GLU A 30 -11.53 -26.95 -4.53
C GLU A 30 -10.81 -28.26 -4.86
N GLU A 31 -9.72 -28.55 -4.16
CA GLU A 31 -8.90 -29.76 -4.38
C GLU A 31 -9.38 -30.95 -3.52
N GLY A 32 -10.42 -30.79 -2.69
CA GLY A 32 -11.01 -31.86 -1.89
C GLY A 32 -10.12 -32.40 -0.77
N MET A 33 -9.29 -31.54 -0.16
CA MET A 33 -8.32 -31.93 0.86
C MET A 33 -8.44 -31.05 2.13
N SER A 34 -7.68 -31.38 3.17
CA SER A 34 -7.59 -30.53 4.36
C SER A 34 -6.76 -29.27 4.09
N ASP A 35 -7.01 -28.20 4.86
CA ASP A 35 -6.26 -26.95 4.76
C ASP A 35 -4.75 -27.15 4.90
N LEU A 36 -4.33 -28.00 5.85
CA LEU A 36 -2.92 -28.31 6.04
C LEU A 36 -2.32 -29.05 4.82
N ALA A 37 -3.07 -30.02 4.25
CA ALA A 37 -2.62 -30.73 3.07
C ALA A 37 -2.47 -29.79 1.86
N ALA A 38 -3.44 -28.88 1.69
CA ALA A 38 -3.36 -27.85 0.65
C ALA A 38 -2.15 -26.92 0.84
N TYR A 39 -1.91 -26.47 2.06
CA TYR A 39 -0.75 -25.64 2.37
C TYR A 39 0.57 -26.35 2.03
N LEU A 40 0.74 -27.61 2.46
CA LEU A 40 1.95 -28.37 2.16
C LEU A 40 2.11 -28.62 0.66
N MET A 41 1.04 -28.95 -0.05
CA MET A 41 1.04 -29.10 -1.51
C MET A 41 1.50 -27.80 -2.21
N LEU A 42 1.02 -26.64 -1.76
CA LEU A 42 1.42 -25.34 -2.31
C LEU A 42 2.90 -25.04 -2.02
N CYS A 43 3.39 -25.38 -0.83
CA CYS A 43 4.82 -25.28 -0.50
C CYS A 43 5.68 -26.13 -1.44
N GLU A 44 5.30 -27.38 -1.68
CA GLU A 44 6.02 -28.27 -2.63
C GLU A 44 5.99 -27.73 -4.05
N LYS A 45 4.79 -27.34 -4.56
CA LYS A 45 4.64 -26.79 -5.91
C LYS A 45 5.46 -25.53 -6.15
N SER A 46 5.60 -24.68 -5.15
CA SER A 46 6.43 -23.49 -5.21
C SER A 46 7.92 -23.73 -4.93
N ASN A 47 8.31 -24.96 -4.68
CA ASN A 47 9.65 -25.29 -4.17
C ASN A 47 10.04 -24.41 -2.96
N PHE A 48 9.09 -24.16 -2.06
CA PHE A 48 9.21 -23.26 -0.89
C PHE A 48 9.62 -21.82 -1.23
N GLN A 49 9.40 -21.38 -2.47
CA GLN A 49 9.66 -20.01 -2.93
C GLN A 49 8.35 -19.22 -3.16
N GLY A 50 7.24 -19.77 -2.72
CA GLY A 50 5.93 -19.13 -2.90
C GLY A 50 5.80 -17.85 -2.10
N ARG A 51 5.03 -16.91 -2.63
CA ARG A 51 4.68 -15.65 -1.98
C ARG A 51 3.20 -15.64 -1.63
N VAL A 52 2.91 -15.13 -0.44
CA VAL A 52 1.54 -15.02 0.08
C VAL A 52 1.26 -13.60 0.58
N ASN A 53 0.02 -13.19 0.49
CA ASN A 53 -0.51 -12.04 1.23
C ASN A 53 -1.22 -12.58 2.48
N MET A 54 -0.92 -12.02 3.63
CA MET A 54 -1.51 -12.43 4.90
C MET A 54 -2.21 -11.26 5.55
N GLY A 55 -3.35 -11.52 6.17
CA GLY A 55 -4.07 -10.49 6.92
C GLY A 55 -5.54 -10.85 7.15
N PRO A 56 -6.28 -10.02 7.88
CA PRO A 56 -5.81 -8.81 8.57
C PRO A 56 -5.02 -9.10 9.84
N TYR A 57 -3.97 -8.29 10.11
CA TYR A 57 -3.15 -8.42 11.33
C TYR A 57 -3.78 -7.78 12.55
N THR A 58 -4.79 -6.92 12.34
CA THR A 58 -5.41 -6.12 13.38
C THR A 58 -6.85 -5.76 12.99
N THR A 59 -7.58 -5.13 13.89
CA THR A 59 -8.96 -4.69 13.65
C THR A 59 -9.01 -3.21 13.24
N PRO A 60 -10.09 -2.77 12.57
CA PRO A 60 -10.27 -1.35 12.20
C PRO A 60 -10.18 -0.41 13.41
N GLU A 61 -10.66 -0.85 14.58
CA GLU A 61 -10.63 -0.04 15.81
C GLU A 61 -9.20 0.20 16.28
N ILE A 62 -8.33 -0.82 16.22
CA ILE A 62 -6.93 -0.70 16.58
C ILE A 62 -6.20 0.18 15.56
N ILE A 63 -6.48 0.02 14.26
CA ILE A 63 -5.94 0.89 13.22
C ILE A 63 -6.29 2.35 13.50
N SER A 64 -7.58 2.64 13.80
CA SER A 64 -8.05 3.99 14.13
C SER A 64 -7.34 4.56 15.38
N GLN A 65 -7.00 3.74 16.37
CA GLN A 65 -6.22 4.20 17.52
C GLN A 65 -4.80 4.60 17.13
N PHE A 66 -4.12 3.81 16.29
CA PHE A 66 -2.80 4.16 15.77
C PHE A 66 -2.85 5.42 14.90
N GLU A 67 -3.88 5.57 14.07
CA GLU A 67 -4.06 6.77 13.24
C GLU A 67 -4.25 8.05 14.08
N LYS A 68 -4.74 7.94 15.31
CA LYS A 68 -4.91 9.07 16.24
C LYS A 68 -3.71 9.28 17.16
N ASP A 69 -2.77 8.34 17.23
CA ASP A 69 -1.56 8.48 18.04
C ASP A 69 -0.53 9.38 17.34
N PRO A 70 -0.13 10.52 17.93
CA PRO A 70 0.81 11.45 17.30
C PRO A 70 2.22 10.89 17.08
N ARG A 71 2.55 9.77 17.71
CA ARG A 71 3.85 9.09 17.55
C ARG A 71 3.91 8.19 16.31
N CYS A 72 2.75 7.84 15.75
CA CYS A 72 2.66 6.97 14.56
C CYS A 72 2.90 7.78 13.29
N LEU A 73 3.73 7.26 12.43
CA LEU A 73 3.95 7.74 11.06
C LEU A 73 3.42 6.70 10.06
N TYR A 74 3.26 7.11 8.82
CA TYR A 74 2.70 6.26 7.78
C TYR A 74 3.79 5.76 6.83
N MET A 75 3.68 4.48 6.43
CA MET A 75 4.51 3.87 5.39
C MET A 75 3.71 2.79 4.65
N THR A 76 4.14 2.41 3.46
CA THR A 76 3.45 1.39 2.66
C THR A 76 3.82 -0.03 3.08
N ASP A 77 5.07 -0.26 3.48
CA ASP A 77 5.65 -1.59 3.70
C ASP A 77 5.36 -2.56 2.55
N ALA A 78 5.45 -2.03 1.34
CA ALA A 78 5.12 -2.77 0.13
C ALA A 78 6.01 -2.33 -1.03
N TRP A 79 6.21 -3.25 -1.96
CA TRP A 79 6.94 -3.06 -3.21
C TRP A 79 6.15 -3.68 -4.36
N VAL A 80 6.47 -3.28 -5.58
CA VAL A 80 5.87 -3.86 -6.79
C VAL A 80 6.57 -5.17 -7.11
N GLU A 81 5.78 -6.21 -7.30
CA GLU A 81 6.23 -7.54 -7.68
C GLU A 81 6.11 -7.75 -9.20
N ASP A 82 7.03 -8.50 -9.78
CA ASP A 82 7.00 -8.79 -11.21
C ASP A 82 5.84 -9.72 -11.61
N HIS A 83 5.42 -10.61 -10.69
CA HIS A 83 4.41 -11.63 -10.96
C HIS A 83 3.38 -11.74 -9.84
N GLY A 84 2.20 -12.25 -10.19
CA GLY A 84 1.16 -12.64 -9.26
C GLY A 84 0.37 -11.48 -8.66
N VAL A 85 -0.33 -11.76 -7.57
CA VAL A 85 -1.18 -10.78 -6.87
C VAL A 85 -0.32 -9.83 -6.05
N GLN A 86 -0.53 -8.55 -6.27
CA GLN A 86 0.18 -7.49 -5.55
C GLN A 86 -0.35 -7.31 -4.13
N ASN A 87 0.51 -6.83 -3.23
CA ASN A 87 0.05 -6.34 -1.93
C ASN A 87 -0.82 -5.08 -2.14
N PRO A 88 -2.07 -5.06 -1.64
CA PRO A 88 -2.96 -3.90 -1.82
C PRO A 88 -2.39 -2.57 -1.30
N ALA A 89 -1.45 -2.60 -0.37
CA ALA A 89 -0.82 -1.41 0.18
C ALA A 89 -0.05 -0.58 -0.86
N ILE A 90 0.41 -1.18 -1.97
CA ILE A 90 1.05 -0.40 -3.05
C ILE A 90 0.09 0.57 -3.73
N TYR A 91 -1.22 0.28 -3.69
CA TYR A 91 -2.24 1.08 -4.36
C TYR A 91 -2.97 2.03 -3.42
N ASP A 92 -3.33 1.56 -2.22
CA ASP A 92 -4.32 2.24 -1.38
C ASP A 92 -3.80 2.63 0.02
N CYS A 93 -2.52 2.44 0.36
CA CYS A 93 -2.03 2.76 1.70
C CYS A 93 -2.27 4.23 2.07
N PHE A 94 -1.62 5.18 1.40
CA PHE A 94 -1.79 6.61 1.68
C PHE A 94 -3.19 7.13 1.33
N PRO A 95 -3.80 6.76 0.18
CA PRO A 95 -5.18 7.12 -0.11
C PRO A 95 -6.17 6.66 0.95
N LYS A 96 -5.98 5.46 1.52
CA LYS A 96 -6.81 4.93 2.61
C LYS A 96 -6.79 5.85 3.83
N PHE A 97 -5.62 6.24 4.31
CA PHE A 97 -5.50 7.09 5.49
C PHE A 97 -6.06 8.51 5.27
N LEU A 98 -5.90 9.07 4.07
CA LEU A 98 -6.56 10.31 3.69
C LEU A 98 -8.09 10.15 3.68
N ARG A 99 -8.60 9.04 3.19
CA ARG A 99 -10.03 8.71 3.21
C ARG A 99 -10.54 8.54 4.64
N ASP A 100 -9.82 7.86 5.50
CA ASP A 100 -10.20 7.66 6.90
C ASP A 100 -10.27 9.01 7.65
N ALA A 101 -9.37 9.94 7.36
CA ALA A 101 -9.45 11.32 7.87
C ALA A 101 -10.70 12.04 7.36
N LEU A 102 -11.04 11.92 6.07
CA LEU A 102 -12.24 12.54 5.48
C LEU A 102 -13.55 11.95 6.01
N LEU A 103 -13.56 10.68 6.39
CA LEU A 103 -14.72 9.98 6.94
C LEU A 103 -14.82 10.08 8.47
N GLY A 104 -13.82 10.67 9.13
CA GLY A 104 -13.79 10.83 10.59
C GLY A 104 -13.47 9.55 11.37
N THR A 105 -13.01 8.51 10.70
CA THR A 105 -12.59 7.25 11.32
C THR A 105 -11.13 7.30 11.78
N GLY A 106 -10.28 8.08 11.10
CA GLY A 106 -8.89 8.38 11.46
C GLY A 106 -8.73 9.66 12.29
N ASP A 107 -7.57 10.31 12.18
CA ASP A 107 -7.30 11.64 12.74
C ASP A 107 -7.81 12.75 11.79
N THR A 108 -7.60 14.02 12.11
CA THR A 108 -7.96 15.12 11.20
C THR A 108 -7.09 15.10 9.94
N MET A 109 -7.59 15.68 8.84
CA MET A 109 -6.85 15.73 7.58
C MET A 109 -5.48 16.41 7.76
N GLU A 110 -5.43 17.54 8.48
CA GLU A 110 -4.21 18.29 8.71
C GLU A 110 -3.16 17.47 9.44
N LYS A 111 -3.54 16.74 10.50
CA LYS A 111 -2.62 15.88 11.25
C LYS A 111 -2.20 14.66 10.44
N THR A 112 -3.11 14.07 9.67
CA THR A 112 -2.81 12.94 8.80
C THR A 112 -1.79 13.35 7.75
N VAL A 113 -2.00 14.46 7.04
CA VAL A 113 -1.06 15.00 6.06
C VAL A 113 0.28 15.37 6.72
N ALA A 114 0.26 16.03 7.87
CA ALA A 114 1.50 16.39 8.57
C ALA A 114 2.36 15.18 8.90
N ARG A 115 1.74 14.05 9.32
CA ARG A 115 2.45 12.80 9.62
C ARG A 115 2.92 12.04 8.38
N MET A 116 2.29 12.27 7.23
CA MET A 116 2.74 11.73 5.94
C MET A 116 3.89 12.54 5.33
N THR A 117 4.11 13.77 5.80
CA THR A 117 5.03 14.74 5.18
C THR A 117 6.03 15.31 6.19
N GLY A 118 5.72 16.45 6.80
CA GLY A 118 6.63 17.21 7.67
C GLY A 118 7.13 16.43 8.87
N ALA A 119 6.23 15.77 9.62
CA ALA A 119 6.62 15.00 10.80
C ALA A 119 7.52 13.80 10.43
N THR A 120 7.25 13.15 9.30
CA THR A 120 8.14 12.10 8.76
C THR A 120 9.49 12.67 8.37
N ALA A 121 9.52 13.81 7.68
CA ALA A 121 10.75 14.47 7.28
C ALA A 121 11.61 14.87 8.48
N GLU A 122 11.01 15.44 9.52
CA GLU A 122 11.68 15.78 10.77
C GLU A 122 12.22 14.54 11.50
N ARG A 123 11.40 13.49 11.61
CA ARG A 123 11.77 12.26 12.30
C ARG A 123 12.97 11.55 11.67
N PHE A 124 13.05 11.58 10.34
CA PHE A 124 14.12 10.96 9.57
C PHE A 124 15.20 11.94 9.08
N ASN A 125 15.18 13.18 9.59
CA ASN A 125 16.15 14.23 9.24
C ASN A 125 16.26 14.46 7.71
N LEU A 126 15.13 14.41 7.00
CA LEU A 126 15.06 14.67 5.57
C LEU A 126 15.06 16.18 5.35
N ARG A 127 16.22 16.72 4.96
CA ARG A 127 16.38 18.16 4.78
C ARG A 127 15.63 18.67 3.54
N ASP A 128 15.07 19.88 3.66
CA ASP A 128 14.42 20.62 2.58
C ASP A 128 13.23 19.86 1.92
N ARG A 129 12.55 19.00 2.70
CA ARG A 129 11.37 18.21 2.29
C ARG A 129 10.28 18.22 3.34
N GLY A 130 9.09 17.71 2.99
CA GLY A 130 7.96 17.55 3.89
C GLY A 130 7.14 18.80 4.14
N TYR A 131 7.56 19.96 3.65
CA TYR A 131 6.87 21.24 3.77
C TYR A 131 6.85 22.01 2.45
N ILE A 132 5.77 22.75 2.20
CA ILE A 132 5.69 23.68 1.07
C ILE A 132 6.31 25.02 1.53
N ARG A 133 7.60 25.19 1.24
CA ARG A 133 8.37 26.41 1.60
C ARG A 133 9.32 26.80 0.46
N PRO A 134 9.61 28.10 0.28
CA PRO A 134 10.65 28.54 -0.64
C PRO A 134 11.99 27.86 -0.33
N GLY A 135 12.66 27.36 -1.35
CA GLY A 135 13.95 26.64 -1.23
C GLY A 135 13.83 25.14 -0.96
N TYR A 136 12.63 24.62 -0.67
CA TYR A 136 12.42 23.19 -0.50
C TYR A 136 12.20 22.49 -1.84
N TYR A 137 12.51 21.20 -1.88
CA TYR A 137 12.21 20.37 -3.04
C TYR A 137 10.69 20.27 -3.25
N ALA A 138 10.27 20.43 -4.49
CA ALA A 138 8.86 20.33 -4.86
C ALA A 138 8.47 18.85 -5.06
N ASP A 139 8.31 18.14 -3.95
CA ASP A 139 7.66 16.83 -3.89
C ASP A 139 6.20 17.08 -3.47
N LEU A 140 5.31 17.12 -4.45
CA LEU A 140 3.94 17.57 -4.24
C LEU A 140 2.96 16.51 -4.72
N THR A 141 1.88 16.35 -3.98
CA THR A 141 0.74 15.49 -4.36
C THR A 141 -0.55 16.31 -4.27
N VAL A 142 -1.31 16.31 -5.36
CA VAL A 142 -2.67 16.86 -5.39
C VAL A 142 -3.66 15.72 -5.41
N PHE A 143 -4.63 15.77 -4.51
CA PHE A 143 -5.69 14.77 -4.41
C PHE A 143 -7.09 15.39 -4.41
N SER A 144 -8.09 14.58 -4.74
CA SER A 144 -9.51 14.95 -4.73
C SER A 144 -10.20 14.29 -3.56
N GLU A 145 -10.76 15.08 -2.66
CA GLU A 145 -11.55 14.59 -1.52
C GLU A 145 -12.78 13.79 -1.96
N GLU A 146 -13.45 14.26 -3.02
CA GLU A 146 -14.63 13.59 -3.57
C GLU A 146 -14.31 12.19 -4.07
N GLU A 147 -13.21 12.05 -4.83
CA GLU A 147 -12.78 10.74 -5.32
C GLU A 147 -12.28 9.83 -4.20
N LEU A 148 -11.54 10.37 -3.22
CA LEU A 148 -11.12 9.60 -2.05
C LEU A 148 -12.31 9.05 -1.28
N LYS A 149 -13.36 9.86 -1.05
CA LYS A 149 -14.58 9.42 -0.36
C LYS A 149 -15.35 8.33 -1.13
N SER A 150 -15.35 8.40 -2.45
CA SER A 150 -16.05 7.44 -3.32
C SER A 150 -15.22 6.17 -3.63
N ALA A 151 -13.96 6.12 -3.24
CA ALA A 151 -13.07 5.01 -3.52
C ALA A 151 -13.54 3.71 -2.83
N ILE A 152 -13.56 2.63 -3.60
CA ILE A 152 -13.82 1.29 -3.06
C ILE A 152 -12.49 0.75 -2.52
N PRO A 153 -12.42 0.35 -1.23
CA PRO A 153 -11.21 -0.23 -0.65
C PRO A 153 -10.70 -1.44 -1.44
N ASN A 154 -9.39 -1.64 -1.42
CA ASN A 154 -8.70 -2.80 -2.03
C ASN A 154 -8.84 -2.93 -3.56
N GLN A 155 -9.17 -1.88 -4.27
CA GLN A 155 -9.05 -1.88 -5.74
C GLN A 155 -7.56 -1.78 -6.14
N LYS A 156 -7.21 -2.45 -7.25
CA LYS A 156 -5.86 -2.41 -7.86
C LYS A 156 -5.57 -1.07 -8.54
N LYS A 157 -5.94 0.04 -7.90
CA LYS A 157 -5.75 1.41 -8.39
C LYS A 157 -5.64 2.37 -7.21
N SER A 158 -4.77 3.35 -7.32
CA SER A 158 -4.73 4.49 -6.41
C SER A 158 -5.83 5.49 -6.80
N PHE A 159 -6.81 5.66 -5.92
CA PHE A 159 -7.92 6.59 -6.16
C PHE A 159 -7.65 7.96 -5.55
N GLY A 160 -8.19 8.99 -6.19
CA GLY A 160 -8.18 10.36 -5.67
C GLY A 160 -6.87 11.10 -5.87
N ILE A 161 -5.79 10.46 -6.27
CA ILE A 161 -4.53 11.15 -6.59
C ILE A 161 -4.61 11.72 -8.01
N ARG A 162 -4.49 13.03 -8.12
CA ARG A 162 -4.66 13.78 -9.38
C ARG A 162 -3.35 14.16 -10.03
N LYS A 163 -2.39 14.66 -9.23
CA LYS A 163 -1.08 15.10 -9.74
C LYS A 163 0.01 14.76 -8.74
N VAL A 164 1.18 14.44 -9.27
CA VAL A 164 2.38 14.17 -8.46
C VAL A 164 3.59 14.85 -9.12
N TRP A 165 4.34 15.59 -8.32
CA TRP A 165 5.67 16.10 -8.68
C TRP A 165 6.71 15.46 -7.80
N ILE A 166 7.84 15.08 -8.40
CA ILE A 166 9.02 14.56 -7.72
C ILE A 166 10.20 15.48 -8.09
N ASN A 167 10.81 16.11 -7.10
CA ASN A 167 11.88 17.10 -7.30
C ASN A 167 11.51 18.17 -8.35
N GLY A 168 10.27 18.65 -8.35
CA GLY A 168 9.77 19.67 -9.27
C GLY A 168 9.38 19.17 -10.66
N LYS A 169 9.52 17.88 -10.96
CA LYS A 169 9.12 17.29 -12.24
C LYS A 169 7.74 16.64 -12.12
N SER A 170 6.82 17.01 -13.00
CA SER A 170 5.48 16.43 -13.04
C SER A 170 5.53 15.01 -13.57
N VAL A 171 5.34 14.01 -12.68
CA VAL A 171 5.38 12.58 -13.04
C VAL A 171 3.99 12.01 -13.25
N LEU A 172 2.98 12.61 -12.66
CA LEU A 172 1.56 12.26 -12.88
C LEU A 172 0.75 13.53 -13.08
N ASP A 173 -0.05 13.57 -14.15
CA ASP A 173 -1.07 14.62 -14.39
C ASP A 173 -2.38 13.97 -14.88
N GLY A 174 -3.38 13.97 -14.01
CA GLY A 174 -4.64 13.27 -14.26
C GLY A 174 -4.45 11.77 -14.40
N LYS A 175 -4.63 11.23 -15.60
CA LYS A 175 -4.43 9.80 -15.91
C LYS A 175 -3.11 9.50 -16.63
N MET A 176 -2.33 10.54 -16.93
CA MET A 176 -1.07 10.40 -17.65
C MET A 176 0.09 10.27 -16.66
N LEU A 177 0.66 9.08 -16.60
CA LEU A 177 1.90 8.80 -15.88
C LEU A 177 3.06 8.84 -16.86
N ASP A 178 4.02 9.76 -16.64
CA ASP A 178 5.31 9.75 -17.32
C ASP A 178 6.24 8.75 -16.61
N GLN A 179 6.29 7.53 -17.15
CA GLN A 179 7.09 6.45 -16.56
C GLN A 179 8.59 6.74 -16.55
N GLU A 180 9.12 7.41 -17.56
CA GLU A 180 10.53 7.74 -17.63
C GLU A 180 10.90 8.83 -16.64
N LEU A 181 10.09 9.87 -16.51
CA LEU A 181 10.27 10.86 -15.46
C LEU A 181 10.09 10.26 -14.07
N ALA A 182 9.14 9.36 -13.87
CA ALA A 182 8.94 8.69 -12.58
C ALA A 182 10.18 7.90 -12.14
N LYS A 183 10.81 7.16 -13.07
CA LYS A 183 12.04 6.40 -12.81
C LYS A 183 13.26 7.27 -12.54
N THR A 184 13.35 8.44 -13.19
CA THR A 184 14.58 9.27 -13.18
C THR A 184 14.51 10.48 -12.26
N SER A 185 13.33 10.83 -11.74
CA SER A 185 13.13 12.02 -10.89
C SER A 185 13.48 11.80 -9.42
N GLY A 186 13.44 10.55 -8.93
CA GLY A 186 13.82 10.21 -7.57
C GLY A 186 15.31 10.41 -7.30
N LYS A 187 15.66 10.71 -6.04
CA LYS A 187 17.04 10.75 -5.57
C LYS A 187 17.16 9.91 -4.32
N ALA A 188 18.22 9.09 -4.24
CA ALA A 188 18.58 8.43 -3.01
C ALA A 188 18.95 9.49 -1.97
N MET A 189 18.28 9.45 -0.82
CA MET A 189 18.58 10.34 0.30
C MET A 189 19.54 9.62 1.25
N ARG A 190 20.57 10.33 1.67
CA ARG A 190 21.48 9.90 2.74
C ARG A 190 21.25 10.81 3.93
N VAL A 191 21.01 10.24 5.08
CA VAL A 191 20.76 10.90 6.37
C VAL A 191 22.06 10.97 7.14
#